data_cb353e6e8cc9c556c101d4ae77ab32c1
#
_entry.id   cb353e6e8cc9c556c101d4ae77ab32c1
#
_cell.length_a   1.000
_cell.length_b   1.000
_cell.length_c   1.000
_cell.angle_alpha   90.00
_cell.angle_beta   90.00
_cell.angle_gamma   90.00
#
_symmetry.space_group_name_H-M   'P 1'
#
loop_
_entity.id
_entity.type
_entity.pdbx_description
1 polymer ?
#
loop_
_entity_poly.entity_id
_entity_poly.type
_entity_poly.pdbx_seq_one_letter_code
_entity_poly.pdbx_strand_id
1 'polypeptide(L)'
;MKKLFVLGLGICVAFAFASCKSSESAYKKAYEKAKQQEVAQPQTAPATAEVAPVVAAPVQTNTPSPAPAPAQGNARQERVSVVSGDGLQDYSVVCGSFGVKTNADNLKKFLDGEGYNSIVVLNADNNMYRVIVSSFTDYAAAQEARDAFKAKYSNRADFQNAWLLYRLN
;
A
#
# COMPACT_ATOMS: atom_id res chain seq x y z
N MET A 1 64.40 1.29 9.70
CA MET A 1 63.11 0.61 9.68
C MET A 1 62.11 1.36 8.78
N LYS A 2 62.43 1.59 7.48
CA LYS A 2 61.62 2.37 6.52
C LYS A 2 61.52 1.71 5.14
N LYS A 3 61.70 0.40 5.01
CA LYS A 3 61.69 -0.30 3.71
C LYS A 3 60.69 -1.49 3.62
N LEU A 4 59.78 -1.65 4.57
CA LEU A 4 58.78 -2.75 4.58
C LEU A 4 57.33 -2.34 4.28
N PHE A 5 57.08 -1.04 3.95
CA PHE A 5 55.73 -0.55 3.70
C PHE A 5 55.31 -0.48 2.21
N VAL A 6 56.21 -0.83 1.29
CA VAL A 6 55.93 -0.67 -0.16
C VAL A 6 55.43 -1.94 -0.85
N LEU A 7 55.48 -3.11 -0.19
CA LEU A 7 55.08 -4.40 -0.78
C LEU A 7 53.64 -4.84 -0.49
N GLY A 8 52.86 -4.07 0.29
CA GLY A 8 51.49 -4.40 0.67
C GLY A 8 50.38 -3.81 -0.24
N LEU A 9 50.72 -2.93 -1.19
CA LEU A 9 49.73 -2.15 -1.93
C LEU A 9 49.46 -2.67 -3.37
N GLY A 10 50.04 -3.79 -3.76
CA GLY A 10 49.98 -4.34 -5.12
C GLY A 10 48.94 -5.44 -5.39
N ILE A 11 48.25 -5.97 -4.36
CA ILE A 11 47.44 -7.20 -4.53
C ILE A 11 45.92 -6.94 -4.50
N CYS A 12 45.43 -5.74 -4.18
CA CYS A 12 44.00 -5.44 -4.04
C CYS A 12 43.26 -4.96 -5.31
N VAL A 13 43.93 -4.90 -6.49
CA VAL A 13 43.28 -4.35 -7.70
C VAL A 13 42.79 -5.44 -8.69
N ALA A 14 42.99 -6.72 -8.41
CA ALA A 14 42.71 -7.81 -9.36
C ALA A 14 41.34 -8.50 -9.19
N PHE A 15 40.46 -8.11 -8.24
CA PHE A 15 39.18 -8.80 -8.00
C PHE A 15 37.93 -7.99 -8.32
N ALA A 16 37.99 -6.90 -9.09
CA ALA A 16 36.85 -6.02 -9.35
C ALA A 16 36.10 -6.26 -10.67
N PHE A 17 36.36 -7.33 -11.43
CA PHE A 17 35.72 -7.53 -12.75
C PHE A 17 35.04 -8.90 -12.95
N ALA A 18 34.45 -9.50 -11.94
CA ALA A 18 33.72 -10.74 -12.10
C ALA A 18 32.38 -10.73 -11.36
N SER A 19 31.49 -9.76 -11.63
CA SER A 19 30.09 -9.85 -11.18
C SER A 19 29.17 -8.98 -12.01
N CYS A 20 29.04 -9.28 -13.29
CA CYS A 20 27.88 -8.88 -14.10
C CYS A 20 27.55 -10.05 -15.03
N LYS A 21 26.93 -11.09 -14.48
CA LYS A 21 26.23 -12.10 -15.29
C LYS A 21 24.79 -12.15 -14.83
N SER A 22 24.01 -11.29 -15.48
CA SER A 22 22.56 -11.25 -15.67
C SER A 22 21.73 -12.31 -14.91
N SER A 23 20.91 -11.81 -14.00
CA SER A 23 19.81 -12.51 -13.33
C SER A 23 18.62 -12.84 -14.30
N GLU A 24 18.79 -12.69 -15.60
CA GLU A 24 17.76 -12.96 -16.62
C GLU A 24 17.43 -14.46 -16.77
N SER A 25 18.38 -15.34 -16.46
CA SER A 25 18.22 -16.79 -16.53
C SER A 25 17.40 -17.40 -15.38
N ALA A 26 17.39 -16.78 -14.20
CA ALA A 26 16.64 -17.29 -13.04
C ALA A 26 15.13 -16.99 -13.17
N TYR A 27 14.78 -15.84 -13.70
CA TYR A 27 13.39 -15.44 -13.91
C TYR A 27 12.70 -16.29 -14.99
N LYS A 28 13.41 -16.58 -16.09
CA LYS A 28 12.88 -17.40 -17.19
C LYS A 28 12.61 -18.84 -16.76
N LYS A 29 13.48 -19.45 -15.93
CA LYS A 29 13.27 -20.79 -15.37
C LYS A 29 12.11 -20.86 -14.39
N ALA A 30 11.87 -19.81 -13.60
CA ALA A 30 10.73 -19.74 -12.69
C ALA A 30 9.41 -19.62 -13.45
N TYR A 31 9.38 -18.87 -14.54
CA TYR A 31 8.19 -18.68 -15.38
C TYR A 31 7.81 -19.94 -16.16
N GLU A 32 8.79 -20.67 -16.72
CA GLU A 32 8.54 -21.93 -17.40
C GLU A 32 8.05 -23.04 -16.46
N LYS A 33 8.53 -23.06 -15.21
CA LYS A 33 8.08 -24.03 -14.20
C LYS A 33 6.66 -23.76 -13.72
N ALA A 34 6.23 -22.49 -13.63
CA ALA A 34 4.87 -22.11 -13.30
C ALA A 34 3.88 -22.49 -14.43
N LYS A 35 4.30 -22.32 -15.69
CA LYS A 35 3.47 -22.64 -16.84
C LYS A 35 3.25 -24.15 -17.05
N GLN A 36 4.18 -24.98 -16.59
CA GLN A 36 4.04 -26.45 -16.64
C GLN A 36 3.12 -27.00 -15.55
N GLN A 37 2.88 -26.28 -14.47
CA GLN A 37 1.94 -26.68 -13.42
C GLN A 37 0.48 -26.32 -13.74
N GLU A 38 0.24 -25.38 -14.65
CA GLU A 38 -1.11 -24.94 -15.04
C GLU A 38 -1.78 -25.89 -16.07
N VAL A 39 -1.02 -26.77 -16.71
CA VAL A 39 -1.52 -27.70 -17.74
C VAL A 39 -1.96 -29.06 -17.17
N ALA A 40 -1.82 -29.28 -15.85
CA ALA A 40 -2.07 -30.59 -15.23
C ALA A 40 -3.28 -30.62 -14.28
N GLN A 41 -4.33 -29.84 -14.51
CA GLN A 41 -5.62 -30.05 -13.83
C GLN A 41 -6.71 -30.34 -14.86
N PRO A 42 -7.38 -31.51 -14.78
CA PRO A 42 -8.49 -31.85 -15.68
C PRO A 42 -9.75 -31.07 -15.28
N GLN A 43 -10.36 -30.46 -16.28
CA GLN A 43 -11.72 -29.93 -16.22
C GLN A 43 -12.73 -31.03 -15.85
N THR A 44 -13.55 -30.76 -14.86
CA THR A 44 -14.83 -31.44 -14.70
C THR A 44 -15.92 -30.38 -14.60
N ALA A 45 -16.71 -30.25 -15.64
CA ALA A 45 -18.06 -29.68 -15.66
C ALA A 45 -19.01 -30.80 -16.07
N PRO A 46 -20.34 -30.65 -16.06
CA PRO A 46 -21.27 -29.77 -15.40
C PRO A 46 -22.44 -30.54 -14.72
N ALA A 47 -23.23 -29.89 -13.92
CA ALA A 47 -24.62 -30.35 -13.68
C ALA A 47 -25.54 -29.13 -13.59
N THR A 48 -26.40 -29.05 -14.57
CA THR A 48 -27.60 -28.25 -14.71
C THR A 48 -28.58 -28.51 -13.58
N ALA A 49 -29.09 -27.45 -12.96
CA ALA A 49 -30.38 -27.47 -12.27
C ALA A 49 -31.06 -26.12 -12.45
N GLU A 50 -32.10 -26.18 -13.22
CA GLU A 50 -33.15 -25.21 -13.50
C GLU A 50 -34.00 -24.99 -12.24
N VAL A 51 -34.17 -23.75 -11.77
CA VAL A 51 -35.29 -23.35 -10.93
C VAL A 51 -35.75 -21.93 -11.28
N ALA A 52 -37.06 -21.84 -11.49
CA ALA A 52 -37.85 -20.74 -12.00
C ALA A 52 -37.82 -19.43 -11.16
N PRO A 53 -38.33 -18.31 -11.73
CA PRO A 53 -38.16 -16.96 -11.15
C PRO A 53 -39.20 -16.67 -10.07
N VAL A 54 -38.75 -16.25 -8.89
CA VAL A 54 -39.60 -15.60 -7.89
C VAL A 54 -39.49 -14.09 -8.09
N VAL A 55 -40.57 -13.51 -8.55
CA VAL A 55 -40.80 -12.06 -8.62
C VAL A 55 -40.97 -11.55 -7.19
N ALA A 56 -39.99 -10.85 -6.65
CA ALA A 56 -40.13 -10.07 -5.43
C ALA A 56 -40.10 -8.58 -5.80
N ALA A 57 -41.18 -7.87 -5.39
CA ALA A 57 -41.37 -6.46 -5.60
C ALA A 57 -40.24 -5.60 -5.02
N PRO A 58 -40.01 -4.37 -5.57
CA PRO A 58 -38.95 -3.50 -5.04
C PRO A 58 -39.38 -2.93 -3.70
N VAL A 59 -38.70 -3.37 -2.64
CA VAL A 59 -38.71 -2.65 -1.36
C VAL A 59 -37.92 -1.36 -1.56
N GLN A 60 -38.64 -0.23 -1.60
CA GLN A 60 -38.02 1.07 -1.51
C GLN A 60 -37.47 1.25 -0.10
N THR A 61 -36.20 0.91 0.11
CA THR A 61 -35.44 1.37 1.25
C THR A 61 -35.23 2.86 1.09
N ASN A 62 -35.95 3.65 1.88
CA ASN A 62 -35.65 5.06 2.08
C ASN A 62 -34.24 5.17 2.64
N THR A 63 -33.25 5.32 1.77
CA THR A 63 -31.89 5.71 2.14
C THR A 63 -31.99 7.11 2.73
N PRO A 64 -31.61 7.35 3.99
CA PRO A 64 -31.55 8.70 4.53
C PRO A 64 -30.61 9.52 3.63
N SER A 65 -31.10 10.65 3.15
CA SER A 65 -30.32 11.63 2.40
C SER A 65 -29.03 11.93 3.17
N PRO A 66 -27.84 11.86 2.54
CA PRO A 66 -26.61 12.18 3.24
C PRO A 66 -26.73 13.59 3.82
N ALA A 67 -26.46 13.74 5.10
CA ALA A 67 -26.30 15.05 5.72
C ALA A 67 -25.28 15.86 4.90
N PRO A 68 -25.43 17.20 4.77
CA PRO A 68 -24.51 18.03 4.00
C PRO A 68 -23.08 17.76 4.52
N ALA A 69 -22.22 17.32 3.61
CA ALA A 69 -20.84 16.99 3.94
C ALA A 69 -20.16 18.19 4.60
N PRO A 70 -19.51 18.03 5.75
CA PRO A 70 -18.75 19.12 6.39
C PRO A 70 -17.70 19.63 5.40
N ALA A 71 -17.34 20.92 5.52
CA ALA A 71 -16.38 21.56 4.61
C ALA A 71 -15.12 20.71 4.46
N GLN A 72 -14.96 20.09 3.29
CA GLN A 72 -13.95 19.04 3.06
C GLN A 72 -12.56 19.62 2.81
N GLY A 73 -12.41 20.95 2.79
CA GLY A 73 -11.13 21.61 2.57
C GLY A 73 -10.40 21.07 1.33
N ASN A 74 -9.09 20.91 1.43
CA ASN A 74 -8.24 20.33 0.37
C ASN A 74 -8.01 18.81 0.54
N ALA A 75 -8.91 18.09 1.22
CA ALA A 75 -8.80 16.64 1.33
C ALA A 75 -9.23 15.95 0.02
N ARG A 76 -8.47 14.93 -0.40
CA ARG A 76 -8.83 14.10 -1.55
C ARG A 76 -9.92 13.13 -1.14
N GLN A 77 -10.96 13.05 -1.94
CA GLN A 77 -12.08 12.15 -1.69
C GLN A 77 -11.80 10.80 -2.34
N GLU A 78 -11.80 9.74 -1.53
CA GLU A 78 -11.57 8.38 -2.03
C GLU A 78 -12.53 7.40 -1.34
N ARG A 79 -13.03 6.41 -2.10
CA ARG A 79 -13.66 5.22 -1.55
C ARG A 79 -12.57 4.23 -1.14
N VAL A 80 -12.50 3.95 0.14
CA VAL A 80 -11.45 3.08 0.67
C VAL A 80 -12.02 2.04 1.64
N SER A 81 -11.46 0.84 1.59
CA SER A 81 -11.76 -0.25 2.52
C SER A 81 -10.53 -0.56 3.39
N VAL A 82 -10.76 -0.83 4.67
CA VAL A 82 -9.67 -1.21 5.59
C VAL A 82 -9.12 -2.58 5.23
N VAL A 83 -7.81 -2.67 5.10
CA VAL A 83 -7.06 -3.92 4.84
C VAL A 83 -6.34 -4.39 6.10
N SER A 84 -5.78 -3.45 6.88
CA SER A 84 -5.05 -3.74 8.12
C SER A 84 -5.09 -2.54 9.07
N GLY A 85 -5.23 -2.79 10.37
CA GLY A 85 -5.44 -1.77 11.40
C GLY A 85 -6.90 -1.46 11.61
N ASP A 86 -7.20 -0.54 12.52
CA ASP A 86 -8.55 -0.15 12.93
C ASP A 86 -8.67 1.36 13.17
N GLY A 87 -9.87 1.84 13.52
CA GLY A 87 -10.09 3.25 13.88
C GLY A 87 -10.14 4.22 12.70
N LEU A 88 -10.42 3.75 11.47
CA LEU A 88 -10.59 4.64 10.31
C LEU A 88 -11.80 5.54 10.49
N GLN A 89 -11.59 6.85 10.40
CA GLN A 89 -12.59 7.91 10.50
C GLN A 89 -12.72 8.67 9.17
N ASP A 90 -13.45 9.77 9.15
CA ASP A 90 -13.78 10.51 7.94
C ASP A 90 -12.56 11.18 7.29
N TYR A 91 -11.68 11.77 8.10
CA TYR A 91 -10.45 12.43 7.63
C TYR A 91 -9.22 11.67 8.08
N SER A 92 -8.30 11.44 7.17
CA SER A 92 -7.10 10.66 7.44
C SER A 92 -5.85 11.30 6.86
N VAL A 93 -4.74 11.20 7.58
CA VAL A 93 -3.42 11.62 7.11
C VAL A 93 -2.76 10.45 6.39
N VAL A 94 -2.64 10.54 5.07
CA VAL A 94 -1.96 9.55 4.23
C VAL A 94 -0.50 9.93 4.07
N CYS A 95 0.41 9.04 4.46
CA CYS A 95 1.86 9.25 4.34
C CYS A 95 2.53 8.38 3.28
N GLY A 96 1.80 7.42 2.68
CA GLY A 96 2.32 6.56 1.63
C GLY A 96 1.23 5.98 0.75
N SER A 97 1.59 5.70 -0.52
CA SER A 97 0.70 5.10 -1.52
C SER A 97 1.45 4.08 -2.35
N PHE A 98 0.94 2.85 -2.44
CA PHE A 98 1.65 1.71 -3.03
C PHE A 98 0.72 0.87 -3.90
N GLY A 99 1.22 0.37 -5.04
CA GLY A 99 0.52 -0.63 -5.85
C GLY A 99 0.67 -2.05 -5.30
N VAL A 100 1.62 -2.28 -4.37
CA VAL A 100 1.90 -3.60 -3.78
C VAL A 100 1.65 -3.57 -2.28
N LYS A 101 0.78 -4.47 -1.80
CA LYS A 101 0.39 -4.55 -0.39
C LYS A 101 1.59 -4.69 0.57
N THR A 102 2.56 -5.52 0.22
CA THR A 102 3.75 -5.75 1.06
C THR A 102 4.52 -4.46 1.36
N ASN A 103 4.59 -3.52 0.40
CA ASN A 103 5.25 -2.23 0.61
C ASN A 103 4.47 -1.35 1.60
N ALA A 104 3.14 -1.38 1.51
CA ALA A 104 2.27 -0.68 2.46
C ALA A 104 2.39 -1.28 3.87
N ASP A 105 2.39 -2.62 3.99
CA ASP A 105 2.57 -3.31 5.26
C ASP A 105 3.93 -3.01 5.91
N ASN A 106 4.99 -2.91 5.12
CA ASN A 106 6.33 -2.55 5.61
C ASN A 106 6.37 -1.12 6.16
N LEU A 107 5.72 -0.16 5.47
CA LEU A 107 5.61 1.21 5.98
C LEU A 107 4.75 1.26 7.24
N LYS A 108 3.61 0.54 7.27
CA LYS A 108 2.79 0.41 8.47
C LYS A 108 3.62 -0.08 9.65
N LYS A 109 4.38 -1.16 9.47
CA LYS A 109 5.23 -1.75 10.51
C LYS A 109 6.27 -0.76 11.07
N PHE A 110 6.87 0.05 10.18
CA PHE A 110 7.77 1.12 10.59
C PHE A 110 7.04 2.16 11.45
N LEU A 111 5.86 2.63 11.02
CA LEU A 111 5.09 3.64 11.73
C LEU A 111 4.57 3.15 13.09
N ASP A 112 4.13 1.89 13.16
CA ASP A 112 3.71 1.27 14.42
C ASP A 112 4.89 1.19 15.41
N GLY A 113 6.11 0.91 14.92
CA GLY A 113 7.34 0.97 15.71
C GLY A 113 7.71 2.39 16.20
N GLU A 114 7.27 3.43 15.49
CA GLU A 114 7.39 4.84 15.87
C GLU A 114 6.27 5.32 16.83
N GLY A 115 5.36 4.42 17.22
CA GLY A 115 4.27 4.68 18.16
C GLY A 115 2.98 5.19 17.53
N TYR A 116 2.82 5.10 16.20
CA TYR A 116 1.54 5.37 15.54
C TYR A 116 0.66 4.12 15.52
N ASN A 117 -0.66 4.31 15.53
CA ASN A 117 -1.63 3.24 15.22
C ASN A 117 -2.01 3.35 13.75
N SER A 118 -1.10 2.94 12.87
CA SER A 118 -1.27 3.16 11.45
C SER A 118 -2.25 2.16 10.80
N ILE A 119 -2.89 2.59 9.72
CA ILE A 119 -3.93 1.83 9.02
C ILE A 119 -3.53 1.67 7.55
N VAL A 120 -3.72 0.48 6.99
CA VAL A 120 -3.63 0.27 5.54
C VAL A 120 -5.04 0.15 4.99
N VAL A 121 -5.35 0.98 4.01
CA VAL A 121 -6.62 0.92 3.26
C VAL A 121 -6.35 0.68 1.78
N LEU A 122 -7.31 0.04 1.10
CA LEU A 122 -7.31 -0.15 -0.34
C LEU A 122 -8.30 0.82 -0.98
N ASN A 123 -7.83 1.62 -1.91
CA ASN A 123 -8.68 2.32 -2.86
C ASN A 123 -8.90 1.39 -4.06
N ALA A 124 -10.13 0.87 -4.19
CA ALA A 124 -10.48 -0.09 -5.23
C ALA A 124 -10.58 0.55 -6.63
N ASP A 125 -10.83 1.86 -6.73
CA ASP A 125 -10.98 2.58 -8.01
C ASP A 125 -9.66 2.60 -8.80
N ASN A 126 -8.52 2.61 -8.11
CA ASN A 126 -7.20 2.65 -8.73
C ASN A 126 -6.25 1.53 -8.24
N ASN A 127 -6.78 0.58 -7.46
CA ASN A 127 -6.05 -0.56 -6.89
C ASN A 127 -4.77 -0.15 -6.12
N MET A 128 -4.85 0.93 -5.34
CA MET A 128 -3.73 1.48 -4.59
C MET A 128 -3.94 1.31 -3.08
N TYR A 129 -2.92 0.83 -2.40
CA TYR A 129 -2.87 0.78 -0.94
C TYR A 129 -2.41 2.13 -0.39
N ARG A 130 -3.20 2.72 0.53
CA ARG A 130 -2.85 3.94 1.25
C ARG A 130 -2.41 3.57 2.66
N VAL A 131 -1.32 4.16 3.12
CA VAL A 131 -0.88 4.03 4.51
C VAL A 131 -1.26 5.31 5.25
N ILE A 132 -2.12 5.16 6.24
CA ILE A 132 -2.68 6.21 7.07
C ILE A 132 -1.92 6.21 8.39
N VAL A 133 -1.40 7.35 8.79
CA VAL A 133 -0.67 7.53 10.05
C VAL A 133 -1.59 7.91 11.21
N SER A 134 -2.68 8.61 10.92
CA SER A 134 -3.70 9.02 11.91
C SER A 134 -5.02 9.34 11.22
N SER A 135 -6.15 9.20 11.93
CA SER A 135 -7.50 9.41 11.41
C SER A 135 -8.34 10.20 12.41
N PHE A 136 -9.25 11.04 11.90
CA PHE A 136 -10.03 12.03 12.67
C PHE A 136 -11.44 12.21 12.10
N THR A 137 -12.36 12.63 12.94
CA THR A 137 -13.72 13.04 12.51
C THR A 137 -13.73 14.48 11.97
N ASP A 138 -12.73 15.29 12.30
CA ASP A 138 -12.65 16.71 11.96
C ASP A 138 -11.49 17.00 11.01
N TYR A 139 -11.76 17.89 10.02
CA TYR A 139 -10.77 18.31 9.03
C TYR A 139 -9.60 19.10 9.64
N ALA A 140 -9.89 20.02 10.59
CA ALA A 140 -8.85 20.87 11.17
C ALA A 140 -7.87 20.04 12.00
N ALA A 141 -8.36 19.08 12.79
CA ALA A 141 -7.52 18.15 13.54
C ALA A 141 -6.65 17.29 12.63
N ALA A 142 -7.20 16.82 11.51
CA ALA A 142 -6.43 16.07 10.51
C ALA A 142 -5.34 16.93 9.84
N GLN A 143 -5.65 18.20 9.56
CA GLN A 143 -4.69 19.15 8.98
C GLN A 143 -3.53 19.41 9.94
N GLU A 144 -3.81 19.69 11.19
CA GLU A 144 -2.79 19.90 12.23
C GLU A 144 -1.90 18.66 12.39
N ALA A 145 -2.50 17.47 12.47
CA ALA A 145 -1.77 16.20 12.56
C ALA A 145 -0.86 15.94 11.35
N ARG A 146 -1.32 16.27 10.12
CA ARG A 146 -0.50 16.19 8.91
C ARG A 146 0.71 17.11 9.00
N ASP A 147 0.51 18.34 9.43
CA ASP A 147 1.58 19.33 9.48
C ASP A 147 2.59 19.00 10.60
N ALA A 148 2.12 18.50 11.76
CA ALA A 148 2.96 17.97 12.82
C ALA A 148 3.77 16.74 12.35
N PHE A 149 3.15 15.82 11.60
CA PHE A 149 3.83 14.68 11.01
C PHE A 149 4.96 15.10 10.05
N LYS A 150 4.70 16.03 9.15
CA LYS A 150 5.71 16.59 8.25
C LYS A 150 6.85 17.27 9.01
N ALA A 151 6.54 18.03 10.04
CA ALA A 151 7.54 18.69 10.87
C ALA A 151 8.44 17.67 11.61
N LYS A 152 7.86 16.62 12.19
CA LYS A 152 8.59 15.54 12.87
C LYS A 152 9.60 14.85 11.93
N TYR A 153 9.21 14.65 10.66
CA TYR A 153 10.01 13.96 9.65
C TYR A 153 10.52 14.91 8.57
N SER A 154 10.97 16.09 8.94
CA SER A 154 11.42 17.13 8.00
C SER A 154 12.61 16.69 7.11
N ASN A 155 13.40 15.71 7.56
CA ASN A 155 14.52 15.11 6.85
C ASN A 155 14.12 13.97 5.88
N ARG A 156 12.83 13.58 5.85
CA ARG A 156 12.32 12.50 4.99
C ARG A 156 11.45 13.06 3.87
N ALA A 157 12.01 13.11 2.67
CA ALA A 157 11.33 13.66 1.50
C ALA A 157 10.04 12.90 1.12
N ASP A 158 9.98 11.60 1.34
CA ASP A 158 8.78 10.78 1.12
C ASP A 158 7.61 11.22 2.02
N PHE A 159 7.87 11.55 3.28
CA PHE A 159 6.84 11.99 4.23
C PHE A 159 6.42 13.46 4.05
N GLN A 160 7.24 14.28 3.38
CA GLN A 160 6.84 15.64 3.03
C GLN A 160 5.67 15.70 2.04
N ASN A 161 5.40 14.60 1.35
CA ASN A 161 4.25 14.45 0.45
C ASN A 161 2.97 13.96 1.14
N ALA A 162 2.93 13.90 2.48
CA ALA A 162 1.72 13.52 3.21
C ALA A 162 0.54 14.46 2.90
N TRP A 163 -0.63 13.89 2.71
CA TRP A 163 -1.85 14.58 2.28
C TRP A 163 -3.08 14.11 3.07
N LEU A 164 -4.20 14.84 2.92
CA LEU A 164 -5.45 14.50 3.59
C LEU A 164 -6.38 13.73 2.66
N LEU A 165 -6.92 12.62 3.17
CA LEU A 165 -7.96 11.81 2.57
C LEU A 165 -9.27 12.08 3.31
N TYR A 166 -10.36 12.32 2.56
CA TYR A 166 -11.73 12.23 3.04
C TYR A 166 -12.36 10.94 2.53
N ARG A 167 -12.85 10.11 3.46
CA ARG A 167 -13.47 8.84 3.12
C ARG A 167 -14.88 9.04 2.58
N LEU A 168 -15.13 8.55 1.36
CA LEU A 168 -16.46 8.39 0.81
C LEU A 168 -17.05 7.03 1.26
N ASN A 169 -18.28 7.06 1.72
CA ASN A 169 -19.07 5.86 2.10
C ASN A 169 -19.68 5.17 0.89
#